data_f9d62716cbba323c1b78f54dc0217cf5
#
_entry.id   f9d62716cbba323c1b78f54dc0217cf5
#
_cell.length_a   1.000
_cell.length_b   1.000
_cell.length_c   1.000
_cell.angle_alpha   90.00
_cell.angle_beta   90.00
_cell.angle_gamma   90.00
#
_symmetry.space_group_name_H-M   'P 1'
#
loop_
_entity.id
_entity.type
_entity.pdbx_description
1 polymer ?
#
loop_
_entity_poly.entity_id
_entity_poly.type
_entity_poly.pdbx_seq_one_letter_code
_entity_poly.pdbx_strand_id
1 'polypeptide(L)'
;MTSGVSADIHPGNIVLADWGTSNLRLWAMNAAGHIRAEHRSERGMGQLDRDGFGPELDRCLAVMTVPADTPVLICGMAGAAQGWHEAPYLDAPCNLSAIADGAVRVEHGGRDIRILPGIAQRDRTAPDVMRGEETILYGLARAGTGDARVCLPGTHAKWARLSRGHLAGFRTMMTGEMFALLGEASILRHTVGISDWSDDDFAAAVAEAHAAPADCLGRLFGLRAGPLLFGDAALSGSARLSGLLIGAEIASGMAAGDEPLCLVATGGMAERYAAALTALGIDFNRADAEDAVRNGLFAMAAR
;
A
#
# COMPACT_ATOMS: atom_id res chain seq x y z
N MET A 1 4.17 -25.11 -37.57
CA MET A 1 5.54 -24.93 -37.06
C MET A 1 5.41 -24.13 -35.77
N THR A 2 5.27 -24.81 -34.67
CA THR A 2 5.18 -24.22 -33.32
C THR A 2 6.60 -23.99 -32.84
N SER A 3 7.03 -22.74 -32.78
CA SER A 3 8.30 -22.35 -32.16
C SER A 3 8.21 -22.60 -30.66
N GLY A 4 8.81 -23.71 -30.22
CA GLY A 4 9.04 -24.00 -28.81
C GLY A 4 9.90 -22.90 -28.19
N VAL A 5 9.35 -22.18 -27.22
CA VAL A 5 10.13 -21.34 -26.32
C VAL A 5 10.91 -22.28 -25.43
N SER A 6 12.21 -22.40 -25.68
CA SER A 6 13.14 -23.13 -24.83
C SER A 6 13.14 -22.50 -23.44
N ALA A 7 12.77 -23.28 -22.45
CA ALA A 7 12.83 -22.91 -21.04
C ALA A 7 14.29 -23.03 -20.56
N ASP A 8 15.15 -22.12 -20.98
CA ASP A 8 16.50 -21.98 -20.41
C ASP A 8 16.37 -21.29 -19.04
N ILE A 9 16.25 -22.12 -18.01
CA ILE A 9 16.24 -21.69 -16.63
C ILE A 9 17.67 -21.64 -16.15
N HIS A 10 18.21 -20.42 -16.10
CA HIS A 10 19.50 -20.19 -15.46
C HIS A 10 19.33 -20.12 -13.93
N PRO A 11 20.34 -20.59 -13.14
CA PRO A 11 20.37 -20.35 -11.70
C PRO A 11 20.33 -18.84 -11.45
N GLY A 12 19.33 -18.40 -10.67
CA GLY A 12 19.07 -16.99 -10.38
C GLY A 12 17.68 -16.46 -10.76
N ASN A 13 16.80 -17.29 -11.29
CA ASN A 13 15.39 -16.91 -11.44
C ASN A 13 14.66 -16.96 -10.10
N ILE A 14 13.74 -16.03 -9.88
CA ILE A 14 12.93 -15.95 -8.66
C ILE A 14 11.52 -15.48 -9.00
N VAL A 15 10.54 -15.92 -8.23
CA VAL A 15 9.22 -15.31 -8.22
C VAL A 15 9.10 -14.37 -7.02
N LEU A 16 8.69 -13.15 -7.28
CA LEU A 16 8.36 -12.14 -6.30
C LEU A 16 6.84 -12.07 -6.18
N ALA A 17 6.32 -12.02 -4.96
CA ALA A 17 4.90 -11.98 -4.70
C ALA A 17 4.54 -10.88 -3.69
N ASP A 18 3.66 -9.99 -4.09
CA ASP A 18 3.00 -9.03 -3.21
C ASP A 18 1.59 -9.55 -2.93
N TRP A 19 1.39 -10.12 -1.73
CA TRP A 19 0.12 -10.72 -1.33
C TRP A 19 -0.64 -9.83 -0.37
N GLY A 20 -1.50 -8.99 -0.93
CA GLY A 20 -2.34 -8.08 -0.16
C GLY A 20 -3.60 -8.74 0.43
N THR A 21 -4.46 -7.92 1.03
CA THR A 21 -5.75 -8.38 1.57
C THR A 21 -6.72 -8.79 0.47
N SER A 22 -6.75 -8.04 -0.64
CA SER A 22 -7.72 -8.26 -1.72
C SER A 22 -7.11 -8.91 -2.96
N ASN A 23 -5.82 -8.74 -3.21
CA ASN A 23 -5.16 -9.14 -4.44
C ASN A 23 -3.81 -9.79 -4.17
N LEU A 24 -3.38 -10.63 -5.12
CA LEU A 24 -2.04 -11.17 -5.22
C LEU A 24 -1.42 -10.73 -6.55
N ARG A 25 -0.20 -10.20 -6.52
CA ARG A 25 0.61 -9.85 -7.68
C ARG A 25 1.88 -10.68 -7.68
N LEU A 26 2.24 -11.25 -8.84
CA LEU A 26 3.43 -12.08 -8.99
C LEU A 26 4.25 -11.63 -10.19
N TRP A 27 5.57 -11.64 -10.02
CA TRP A 27 6.55 -11.38 -11.08
C TRP A 27 7.61 -12.48 -11.06
N ALA A 28 7.70 -13.23 -12.16
CA ALA A 28 8.85 -14.13 -12.40
C ALA A 28 9.98 -13.30 -13.00
N MET A 29 11.11 -13.24 -12.32
CA MET A 29 12.25 -12.41 -12.71
C MET A 29 13.49 -13.26 -12.91
N ASN A 30 14.37 -12.83 -13.84
CA ASN A 30 15.68 -13.42 -13.99
C ASN A 30 16.73 -12.72 -13.10
N ALA A 31 17.93 -13.26 -13.03
CA ALA A 31 19.02 -12.71 -12.22
C ALA A 31 19.44 -11.28 -12.60
N ALA A 32 19.12 -10.82 -13.81
CA ALA A 32 19.38 -9.45 -14.26
C ALA A 32 18.25 -8.47 -13.90
N GLY A 33 17.19 -8.94 -13.21
CA GLY A 33 16.06 -8.10 -12.81
C GLY A 33 15.01 -7.87 -13.91
N HIS A 34 15.05 -8.62 -15.01
CA HIS A 34 14.02 -8.52 -16.04
C HIS A 34 12.83 -9.41 -15.72
N ILE A 35 11.63 -8.87 -15.87
CA ILE A 35 10.37 -9.61 -15.76
C ILE A 35 10.26 -10.57 -16.96
N ARG A 36 10.02 -11.84 -16.68
CA ARG A 36 9.79 -12.91 -17.67
C ARG A 36 8.32 -13.26 -17.82
N ALA A 37 7.59 -13.20 -16.71
CA ALA A 37 6.15 -13.36 -16.67
C ALA A 37 5.58 -12.60 -15.47
N GLU A 38 4.34 -12.18 -15.58
CA GLU A 38 3.59 -11.59 -14.49
C GLU A 38 2.18 -12.18 -14.42
N HIS A 39 1.62 -12.20 -13.24
CA HIS A 39 0.25 -12.65 -13.03
C HIS A 39 -0.40 -11.88 -11.87
N ARG A 40 -1.71 -11.68 -11.98
CA ARG A 40 -2.54 -11.07 -10.94
C ARG A 40 -3.69 -12.00 -10.61
N SER A 41 -4.00 -12.11 -9.32
CA SER A 41 -5.16 -12.83 -8.82
C SER A 41 -5.94 -11.94 -7.88
N GLU A 42 -7.25 -12.03 -7.94
CA GLU A 42 -8.17 -11.34 -7.01
C GLU A 42 -8.30 -12.11 -5.68
N ARG A 43 -7.55 -13.20 -5.50
CA ARG A 43 -7.54 -13.99 -4.27
C ARG A 43 -6.45 -13.52 -3.31
N GLY A 44 -6.69 -12.38 -2.67
CA GLY A 44 -5.89 -11.91 -1.56
C GLY A 44 -6.21 -12.68 -0.27
N MET A 45 -5.53 -12.32 0.83
CA MET A 45 -5.69 -12.98 2.14
C MET A 45 -7.17 -13.02 2.58
N GLY A 46 -7.95 -11.97 2.32
CA GLY A 46 -9.35 -11.89 2.75
C GLY A 46 -10.29 -12.88 2.07
N GLN A 47 -9.87 -13.54 0.98
CA GLN A 47 -10.63 -14.54 0.23
C GLN A 47 -10.11 -15.97 0.43
N LEU A 48 -9.12 -16.16 1.30
CA LEU A 48 -8.47 -17.45 1.52
C LEU A 48 -8.49 -17.82 3.00
N ASP A 49 -8.68 -19.09 3.27
CA ASP A 49 -8.26 -19.72 4.51
C ASP A 49 -6.76 -20.09 4.43
N ARG A 50 -6.19 -20.51 5.54
CA ARG A 50 -4.75 -20.82 5.62
C ARG A 50 -4.33 -21.90 4.62
N ASP A 51 -5.16 -22.91 4.40
CA ASP A 51 -4.88 -24.04 3.51
C ASP A 51 -5.06 -23.66 2.03
N GLY A 52 -5.71 -22.54 1.75
CA GLY A 52 -5.96 -22.04 0.40
C GLY A 52 -4.76 -21.32 -0.25
N PHE A 53 -3.79 -20.84 0.54
CA PHE A 53 -2.64 -20.08 0.01
C PHE A 53 -1.74 -20.92 -0.91
N GLY A 54 -1.35 -22.13 -0.47
CA GLY A 54 -0.50 -23.02 -1.27
C GLY A 54 -1.10 -23.35 -2.63
N PRO A 55 -2.34 -23.89 -2.69
CA PRO A 55 -3.03 -24.15 -3.95
C PRO A 55 -3.19 -22.93 -4.85
N GLU A 56 -3.45 -21.74 -4.29
CA GLU A 56 -3.56 -20.52 -5.09
C GLU A 56 -2.20 -20.11 -5.68
N LEU A 57 -1.12 -20.20 -4.89
CA LEU A 57 0.23 -19.97 -5.42
C LEU A 57 0.54 -20.93 -6.56
N ASP A 58 0.31 -22.23 -6.37
CA ASP A 58 0.58 -23.25 -7.40
C ASP A 58 -0.20 -22.99 -8.69
N ARG A 59 -1.48 -22.61 -8.56
CA ARG A 59 -2.32 -22.22 -9.70
C ARG A 59 -1.73 -21.05 -10.47
N CYS A 60 -1.30 -20.00 -9.77
CA CYS A 60 -0.70 -18.81 -10.39
C CYS A 60 0.64 -19.15 -11.07
N LEU A 61 1.50 -19.93 -10.40
CA LEU A 61 2.80 -20.34 -10.94
C LEU A 61 2.65 -21.23 -12.19
N ALA A 62 1.62 -22.11 -12.22
CA ALA A 62 1.29 -22.92 -13.40
C ALA A 62 0.87 -22.04 -14.58
N VAL A 63 0.03 -21.02 -14.37
CA VAL A 63 -0.36 -20.04 -15.41
C VAL A 63 0.86 -19.33 -15.98
N MET A 64 1.82 -18.97 -15.12
CA MET A 64 3.07 -18.29 -15.51
C MET A 64 4.10 -19.26 -16.09
N THR A 65 3.84 -20.56 -16.11
CA THR A 65 4.78 -21.60 -16.56
C THR A 65 6.11 -21.56 -15.80
N VAL A 66 6.04 -21.31 -14.47
CA VAL A 66 7.21 -21.23 -13.60
C VAL A 66 7.66 -22.64 -13.19
N PRO A 67 8.96 -22.97 -13.31
CA PRO A 67 9.51 -24.26 -12.89
C PRO A 67 9.32 -24.56 -11.41
N ALA A 68 9.25 -25.86 -11.09
CA ALA A 68 8.93 -26.31 -9.73
C ALA A 68 9.99 -25.94 -8.67
N ASP A 69 11.24 -25.77 -9.09
CA ASP A 69 12.39 -25.45 -8.23
C ASP A 69 12.66 -23.94 -8.08
N THR A 70 11.92 -23.08 -8.80
CA THR A 70 12.10 -21.62 -8.71
C THR A 70 11.68 -21.12 -7.33
N PRO A 71 12.57 -20.43 -6.59
CA PRO A 71 12.22 -19.90 -5.26
C PRO A 71 11.18 -18.78 -5.34
N VAL A 72 10.46 -18.58 -4.25
CA VAL A 72 9.42 -17.53 -4.12
C VAL A 72 9.70 -16.67 -2.89
N LEU A 73 9.74 -15.34 -3.08
CA LEU A 73 9.80 -14.38 -1.99
C LEU A 73 8.49 -13.58 -1.93
N ILE A 74 7.87 -13.60 -0.77
CA ILE A 74 6.54 -13.02 -0.55
C ILE A 74 6.62 -11.88 0.45
N CYS A 75 5.99 -10.74 0.15
CA CYS A 75 5.68 -9.70 1.12
C CYS A 75 4.17 -9.56 1.32
N GLY A 76 3.76 -8.80 2.32
CA GLY A 76 2.37 -8.46 2.57
C GLY A 76 1.62 -9.43 3.47
N MET A 77 0.32 -9.50 3.27
CA MET A 77 -0.62 -10.09 4.23
C MET A 77 -0.54 -11.62 4.36
N ALA A 78 0.13 -12.32 3.45
CA ALA A 78 0.43 -13.74 3.63
C ALA A 78 1.20 -14.04 4.93
N GLY A 79 1.96 -13.05 5.43
CA GLY A 79 2.72 -13.10 6.68
C GLY A 79 1.95 -12.64 7.93
N ALA A 80 0.67 -12.30 7.82
CA ALA A 80 -0.15 -11.92 8.96
C ALA A 80 -0.52 -13.14 9.84
N ALA A 81 -0.96 -12.90 11.08
CA ALA A 81 -1.41 -13.98 11.98
C ALA A 81 -2.56 -14.81 11.38
N GLN A 82 -3.44 -14.18 10.59
CA GLN A 82 -4.53 -14.82 9.85
C GLN A 82 -4.12 -15.26 8.43
N GLY A 83 -2.88 -14.97 8.01
CA GLY A 83 -2.36 -15.32 6.70
C GLY A 83 -1.88 -16.77 6.59
N TRP A 84 -1.04 -17.02 5.60
CA TRP A 84 -0.50 -18.34 5.31
C TRP A 84 0.40 -18.86 6.44
N HIS A 85 1.44 -18.09 6.75
CA HIS A 85 2.38 -18.40 7.82
C HIS A 85 2.81 -17.09 8.49
N GLU A 86 2.61 -17.00 9.81
CA GLU A 86 2.90 -15.79 10.54
C GLU A 86 4.40 -15.47 10.49
N ALA A 87 4.73 -14.32 9.92
CA ALA A 87 6.06 -13.76 9.95
C ALA A 87 6.14 -12.69 11.05
N PRO A 88 7.23 -12.63 11.83
CA PRO A 88 7.37 -11.69 12.92
C PRO A 88 7.39 -10.24 12.43
N TYR A 89 7.43 -9.29 13.37
CA TYR A 89 7.67 -7.89 13.08
C TYR A 89 9.09 -7.52 13.52
N LEU A 90 9.77 -6.72 12.69
CA LEU A 90 10.96 -5.97 13.10
C LEU A 90 10.52 -4.71 13.85
N ASP A 91 11.31 -4.27 14.82
CA ASP A 91 11.00 -3.07 15.58
C ASP A 91 11.55 -1.81 14.89
N ALA A 92 10.70 -0.80 14.69
CA ALA A 92 11.14 0.53 14.29
C ALA A 92 11.70 1.30 15.52
N PRO A 93 12.70 2.20 15.34
CA PRO A 93 13.40 2.49 14.10
C PRO A 93 14.34 1.38 13.66
N CYS A 94 14.48 1.14 12.36
CA CYS A 94 15.30 0.04 11.84
C CYS A 94 15.93 0.35 10.48
N ASN A 95 16.98 -0.40 10.15
CA ASN A 95 17.50 -0.47 8.79
C ASN A 95 16.59 -1.38 7.97
N LEU A 96 16.03 -0.88 6.87
CA LEU A 96 15.12 -1.64 6.01
C LEU A 96 15.79 -2.86 5.36
N SER A 97 17.12 -2.87 5.24
CA SER A 97 17.83 -4.04 4.73
C SER A 97 17.75 -5.28 5.65
N ALA A 98 17.46 -5.09 6.94
CA ALA A 98 17.31 -6.19 7.90
C ALA A 98 16.00 -7.00 7.70
N ILE A 99 15.06 -6.50 6.89
CA ILE A 99 13.79 -7.19 6.58
C ILE A 99 14.08 -8.56 5.96
N ALA A 100 15.03 -8.65 5.04
CA ALA A 100 15.37 -9.91 4.37
C ALA A 100 15.87 -10.99 5.35
N ASP A 101 16.62 -10.57 6.40
CA ASP A 101 17.19 -11.48 7.39
C ASP A 101 16.11 -12.08 8.31
N GLY A 102 14.96 -11.41 8.44
CA GLY A 102 13.81 -11.87 9.22
C GLY A 102 12.79 -12.72 8.44
N ALA A 103 13.08 -13.07 7.19
CA ALA A 103 12.17 -13.85 6.37
C ALA A 103 11.94 -15.25 6.97
N VAL A 104 10.68 -15.70 7.01
CA VAL A 104 10.32 -17.04 7.48
C VAL A 104 10.12 -17.98 6.29
N ARG A 105 10.60 -19.23 6.44
CA ARG A 105 10.45 -20.26 5.42
C ARG A 105 9.11 -20.98 5.56
N VAL A 106 8.46 -21.20 4.44
CA VAL A 106 7.22 -21.98 4.35
C VAL A 106 7.50 -23.26 3.57
N GLU A 107 7.12 -24.39 4.13
CA GLU A 107 7.23 -25.68 3.45
C GLU A 107 5.97 -25.93 2.62
N HIS A 108 6.12 -25.90 1.29
CA HIS A 108 5.05 -26.23 0.36
C HIS A 108 5.63 -26.74 -0.96
N GLY A 109 5.23 -27.96 -1.36
CA GLY A 109 5.60 -28.56 -2.66
C GLY A 109 7.10 -28.73 -2.88
N GLY A 110 7.95 -28.72 -1.83
CA GLY A 110 9.40 -28.83 -1.94
C GLY A 110 10.10 -27.55 -2.46
N ARG A 111 9.35 -26.47 -2.67
CA ARG A 111 9.84 -25.17 -3.14
C ARG A 111 10.42 -24.35 -1.99
N ASP A 112 11.46 -23.58 -2.22
CA ASP A 112 11.96 -22.56 -1.27
C ASP A 112 11.02 -21.34 -1.33
N ILE A 113 10.13 -21.25 -0.36
CA ILE A 113 9.18 -20.14 -0.21
C ILE A 113 9.53 -19.39 1.06
N ARG A 114 9.67 -18.08 0.96
CA ARG A 114 9.97 -17.21 2.09
C ARG A 114 8.98 -16.06 2.16
N ILE A 115 8.53 -15.74 3.38
CA ILE A 115 7.62 -14.62 3.66
C ILE A 115 8.38 -13.59 4.48
N LEU A 116 8.39 -12.34 4.01
CA LEU A 116 9.04 -11.23 4.69
C LEU A 116 8.27 -10.82 5.96
N PRO A 117 8.98 -10.37 7.01
CA PRO A 117 8.36 -9.78 8.19
C PRO A 117 7.78 -8.40 7.88
N GLY A 118 6.80 -7.98 8.67
CA GLY A 118 6.39 -6.59 8.73
C GLY A 118 7.27 -5.76 9.66
N ILE A 119 6.87 -4.50 9.93
CA ILE A 119 7.51 -3.62 10.90
C ILE A 119 6.49 -3.18 11.94
N ALA A 120 6.92 -3.16 13.22
CA ALA A 120 6.14 -2.67 14.35
C ALA A 120 6.82 -1.46 15.00
N GLN A 121 6.03 -0.51 15.43
CA GLN A 121 6.43 0.58 16.30
C GLN A 121 5.86 0.30 17.70
N ARG A 122 6.75 -0.11 18.64
CA ARG A 122 6.34 -0.58 19.99
C ARG A 122 6.38 0.54 21.02
N ASP A 123 6.09 1.76 20.60
CA ASP A 123 5.86 2.86 21.52
C ASP A 123 4.43 2.75 22.10
N ARG A 124 4.34 2.65 23.45
CA ARG A 124 3.02 2.53 24.11
C ARG A 124 2.12 3.75 23.91
N THR A 125 2.70 4.91 23.58
CA THR A 125 1.95 6.15 23.31
C THR A 125 1.55 6.31 21.85
N ALA A 126 2.20 5.57 20.95
CA ALA A 126 1.97 5.60 19.50
C ALA A 126 2.26 4.22 18.87
N PRO A 127 1.54 3.15 19.29
CA PRO A 127 1.74 1.82 18.75
C PRO A 127 1.26 1.77 17.29
N ASP A 128 2.05 1.15 16.41
CA ASP A 128 1.68 1.03 15.00
C ASP A 128 2.32 -0.20 14.34
N VAL A 129 1.74 -0.67 13.24
CA VAL A 129 2.27 -1.79 12.45
C VAL A 129 2.07 -1.55 10.96
N MET A 130 3.00 -2.07 10.15
CA MET A 130 2.83 -2.17 8.70
C MET A 130 3.24 -3.56 8.21
N ARG A 131 2.65 -3.99 7.09
CA ARG A 131 3.01 -5.25 6.45
C ARG A 131 2.75 -5.17 4.95
N GLY A 132 3.87 -5.17 4.20
CA GLY A 132 3.91 -4.94 2.76
C GLY A 132 4.52 -3.58 2.42
N GLU A 133 4.15 -2.52 3.12
CA GLU A 133 4.66 -1.16 2.87
C GLU A 133 6.16 -1.02 3.18
N GLU A 134 6.69 -1.80 4.12
CA GLU A 134 8.14 -1.84 4.42
C GLU A 134 8.97 -2.26 3.19
N THR A 135 8.41 -3.14 2.37
CA THR A 135 9.04 -3.58 1.12
C THR A 135 9.06 -2.46 0.09
N ILE A 136 7.98 -1.68 0.00
CA ILE A 136 7.90 -0.47 -0.85
C ILE A 136 8.97 0.55 -0.40
N LEU A 137 9.05 0.83 0.90
CA LEU A 137 10.02 1.76 1.47
C LEU A 137 11.48 1.33 1.16
N TYR A 138 11.76 0.03 1.24
CA TYR A 138 13.08 -0.48 0.85
C TYR A 138 13.35 -0.29 -0.63
N GLY A 139 12.37 -0.54 -1.50
CA GLY A 139 12.49 -0.30 -2.93
C GLY A 139 12.80 1.16 -3.27
N LEU A 140 12.16 2.11 -2.61
CA LEU A 140 12.46 3.54 -2.74
C LEU A 140 13.91 3.86 -2.32
N ALA A 141 14.34 3.34 -1.16
CA ALA A 141 15.71 3.52 -0.69
C ALA A 141 16.75 2.96 -1.69
N ARG A 142 16.46 1.81 -2.29
CA ARG A 142 17.31 1.20 -3.32
C ARG A 142 17.32 1.98 -4.65
N ALA A 143 16.22 2.68 -4.95
CA ALA A 143 16.13 3.58 -6.10
C ALA A 143 16.81 4.95 -5.87
N GLY A 144 17.39 5.16 -4.69
CA GLY A 144 18.16 6.38 -4.39
C GLY A 144 17.35 7.45 -3.63
N THR A 145 16.15 7.13 -3.13
CA THR A 145 15.43 8.03 -2.23
C THR A 145 16.24 8.20 -0.94
N GLY A 146 16.67 9.43 -0.67
CA GLY A 146 17.45 9.80 0.52
C GLY A 146 16.56 10.02 1.75
N ASP A 147 16.74 11.18 2.38
CA ASP A 147 15.87 11.64 3.45
C ASP A 147 14.53 12.08 2.85
N ALA A 148 13.43 11.49 3.26
CA ALA A 148 12.10 11.76 2.71
C ALA A 148 11.00 11.44 3.72
N ARG A 149 9.92 12.21 3.63
CA ARG A 149 8.62 11.83 4.13
C ARG A 149 7.89 11.09 3.04
N VAL A 150 7.41 9.89 3.33
CA VAL A 150 6.74 9.03 2.35
C VAL A 150 5.28 8.89 2.72
N CYS A 151 4.40 9.28 1.81
CA CYS A 151 2.96 9.04 1.88
C CYS A 151 2.61 7.84 1.00
N LEU A 152 2.06 6.80 1.59
CA LEU A 152 1.56 5.60 0.91
C LEU A 152 0.04 5.52 1.14
N PRO A 153 -0.76 6.12 0.27
CA PRO A 153 -2.21 6.04 0.33
C PRO A 153 -2.73 4.61 0.22
N GLY A 154 -3.82 4.32 0.93
CA GLY A 154 -4.45 3.01 0.90
C GLY A 154 -5.68 2.95 1.80
N THR A 155 -6.23 1.76 2.02
CA THR A 155 -7.25 1.52 3.04
C THR A 155 -6.76 2.04 4.40
N HIS A 156 -5.50 1.71 4.73
CA HIS A 156 -4.74 2.20 5.88
C HIS A 156 -3.50 2.92 5.34
N ALA A 157 -3.63 4.22 5.07
CA ALA A 157 -2.53 5.04 4.55
C ALA A 157 -1.36 5.09 5.54
N LYS A 158 -0.13 5.05 5.04
CA LYS A 158 1.08 5.15 5.86
C LYS A 158 1.81 6.45 5.58
N TRP A 159 2.22 7.11 6.64
CA TRP A 159 3.14 8.24 6.63
C TRP A 159 4.43 7.83 7.31
N ALA A 160 5.48 7.63 6.54
CA ALA A 160 6.77 7.12 7.01
C ALA A 160 7.88 8.17 6.86
N ARG A 161 8.84 8.16 7.78
CA ARG A 161 10.08 8.96 7.66
C ARG A 161 11.22 8.05 7.30
N LEU A 162 11.69 8.20 6.07
CA LEU A 162 12.82 7.47 5.51
C LEU A 162 14.08 8.33 5.61
N SER A 163 15.19 7.76 6.09
CA SER A 163 16.50 8.41 6.11
C SER A 163 17.57 7.43 5.63
N ARG A 164 17.99 7.59 4.39
CA ARG A 164 19.09 6.82 3.77
C ARG A 164 19.00 5.30 4.02
N GLY A 165 17.81 4.71 3.79
CA GLY A 165 17.56 3.29 3.98
C GLY A 165 17.18 2.88 5.41
N HIS A 166 17.08 3.84 6.34
CA HIS A 166 16.52 3.65 7.67
C HIS A 166 15.08 4.15 7.74
N LEU A 167 14.21 3.37 8.33
CA LEU A 167 12.89 3.81 8.76
C LEU A 167 13.02 4.42 10.16
N ALA A 168 12.84 5.73 10.26
CA ALA A 168 12.92 6.44 11.54
C ALA A 168 11.63 6.29 12.37
N GLY A 169 10.51 6.10 11.71
CA GLY A 169 9.18 5.90 12.31
C GLY A 169 8.09 6.08 11.27
N PHE A 170 6.87 5.71 11.63
CA PHE A 170 5.71 5.83 10.74
C PHE A 170 4.42 6.03 11.52
N ARG A 171 3.37 6.37 10.82
CA ARG A 171 2.03 6.52 11.35
C ARG A 171 1.00 6.04 10.33
N THR A 172 0.05 5.24 10.80
CA THR A 172 -1.08 4.77 10.00
C THR A 172 -2.27 5.69 10.16
N MET A 173 -2.92 6.02 9.03
CA MET A 173 -4.18 6.74 8.98
C MET A 173 -5.23 5.83 8.33
N MET A 174 -6.40 5.69 8.95
CA MET A 174 -7.49 4.83 8.48
C MET A 174 -8.34 5.50 7.39
N THR A 175 -7.77 6.37 6.58
CA THR A 175 -8.51 7.29 5.68
C THR A 175 -9.35 6.54 4.66
N GLY A 176 -8.79 5.52 4.00
CA GLY A 176 -9.54 4.74 3.01
C GLY A 176 -10.66 3.91 3.64
N GLU A 177 -10.40 3.28 4.78
CA GLU A 177 -11.42 2.53 5.52
C GLU A 177 -12.52 3.45 6.05
N MET A 178 -12.16 4.60 6.62
CA MET A 178 -13.12 5.61 7.08
C MET A 178 -14.00 6.12 5.92
N PHE A 179 -13.42 6.37 4.75
CA PHE A 179 -14.19 6.76 3.57
C PHE A 179 -15.24 5.70 3.21
N ALA A 180 -14.82 4.44 3.13
CA ALA A 180 -15.73 3.32 2.81
C ALA A 180 -16.84 3.17 3.87
N LEU A 181 -16.47 3.08 5.13
CA LEU A 181 -17.45 2.91 6.24
C LEU A 181 -18.42 4.08 6.34
N LEU A 182 -17.95 5.31 6.20
CA LEU A 182 -18.82 6.49 6.26
C LEU A 182 -19.74 6.56 5.04
N GLY A 183 -19.22 6.22 3.85
CA GLY A 183 -20.01 6.24 2.62
C GLY A 183 -21.03 5.11 2.51
N GLU A 184 -20.78 3.95 3.09
CA GLU A 184 -21.60 2.75 2.91
C GLU A 184 -22.45 2.41 4.13
N ALA A 185 -21.88 2.54 5.35
CA ALA A 185 -22.49 2.03 6.57
C ALA A 185 -23.02 3.13 7.51
N SER A 186 -22.68 4.41 7.30
CA SER A 186 -23.14 5.52 8.16
C SER A 186 -24.38 6.22 7.58
N ILE A 187 -24.88 7.23 8.31
CA ILE A 187 -25.94 8.10 7.82
C ILE A 187 -25.56 8.87 6.54
N LEU A 188 -24.27 9.03 6.28
CA LEU A 188 -23.76 9.73 5.11
C LEU A 188 -24.00 8.96 3.80
N ARG A 189 -24.28 7.65 3.85
CA ARG A 189 -24.66 6.84 2.67
C ARG A 189 -25.83 7.44 1.88
N HIS A 190 -26.68 8.23 2.54
CA HIS A 190 -27.82 8.91 1.88
C HIS A 190 -27.42 10.20 1.15
N THR A 191 -26.12 10.57 1.17
CA THR A 191 -25.61 11.78 0.53
C THR A 191 -24.38 11.46 -0.33
N VAL A 192 -23.50 10.59 0.17
CA VAL A 192 -22.31 10.12 -0.55
C VAL A 192 -22.74 9.23 -1.73
N GLY A 193 -22.23 9.49 -2.92
CA GLY A 193 -22.54 8.69 -4.13
C GLY A 193 -23.86 9.05 -4.84
N ILE A 194 -24.59 10.06 -4.43
CA ILE A 194 -25.84 10.51 -5.08
C ILE A 194 -25.55 11.47 -6.22
N SER A 195 -24.50 12.29 -6.12
CA SER A 195 -24.08 13.27 -7.11
C SER A 195 -22.80 12.84 -7.82
N ASP A 196 -22.56 13.40 -9.00
CA ASP A 196 -21.30 13.23 -9.72
C ASP A 196 -20.13 13.79 -8.91
N TRP A 197 -18.93 13.30 -9.19
CA TRP A 197 -17.69 13.80 -8.60
C TRP A 197 -17.42 15.25 -9.04
N SER A 198 -17.00 16.10 -8.08
CA SER A 198 -16.62 17.50 -8.33
C SER A 198 -15.20 17.74 -7.80
N ASP A 199 -14.28 18.10 -8.69
CA ASP A 199 -12.90 18.42 -8.30
C ASP A 199 -12.82 19.69 -7.47
N ASP A 200 -13.68 20.67 -7.72
CA ASP A 200 -13.76 21.93 -6.95
C ASP A 200 -14.23 21.65 -5.51
N ASP A 201 -15.26 20.83 -5.33
CA ASP A 201 -15.75 20.43 -4.01
C ASP A 201 -14.71 19.61 -3.26
N PHE A 202 -13.97 18.74 -3.95
CA PHE A 202 -12.87 18.00 -3.38
C PHE A 202 -11.76 18.93 -2.90
N ALA A 203 -11.28 19.83 -3.76
CA ALA A 203 -10.19 20.75 -3.43
C ALA A 203 -10.58 21.71 -2.29
N ALA A 204 -11.80 22.23 -2.30
CA ALA A 204 -12.31 23.06 -1.21
C ALA A 204 -12.35 22.31 0.13
N ALA A 205 -12.83 21.06 0.13
CA ALA A 205 -12.88 20.24 1.35
C ALA A 205 -11.48 19.84 1.85
N VAL A 206 -10.53 19.58 0.94
CA VAL A 206 -9.12 19.34 1.29
C VAL A 206 -8.53 20.55 2.03
N ALA A 207 -8.67 21.75 1.45
CA ALA A 207 -8.16 22.99 2.05
C ALA A 207 -8.83 23.26 3.41
N GLU A 208 -10.13 23.08 3.51
CA GLU A 208 -10.92 23.27 4.72
C GLU A 208 -10.44 22.36 5.87
N ALA A 209 -10.26 21.06 5.60
CA ALA A 209 -9.82 20.11 6.62
C ALA A 209 -8.32 20.22 6.94
N HIS A 210 -7.49 20.57 5.95
CA HIS A 210 -6.08 20.83 6.18
C HIS A 210 -5.84 22.03 7.09
N ALA A 211 -6.62 23.11 6.92
CA ALA A 211 -6.50 24.30 7.74
C ALA A 211 -6.96 24.08 9.20
N ALA A 212 -7.92 23.17 9.44
CA ALA A 212 -8.47 22.89 10.76
C ALA A 212 -8.73 21.38 10.95
N PRO A 213 -7.69 20.54 11.01
CA PRO A 213 -7.84 19.08 11.05
C PRO A 213 -8.57 18.57 12.29
N ALA A 214 -8.52 19.28 13.41
CA ALA A 214 -9.25 18.94 14.63
C ALA A 214 -10.77 19.04 14.47
N ASP A 215 -11.25 19.87 13.54
CA ASP A 215 -12.67 20.07 13.28
C ASP A 215 -13.25 19.04 12.29
N CYS A 216 -12.43 18.18 11.72
CA CYS A 216 -12.84 17.26 10.64
C CYS A 216 -14.09 16.44 11.03
N LEU A 217 -14.12 15.85 12.21
CA LEU A 217 -15.27 15.07 12.70
C LEU A 217 -16.56 15.90 12.79
N GLY A 218 -16.45 17.15 13.25
CA GLY A 218 -17.60 18.07 13.33
C GLY A 218 -18.17 18.44 11.96
N ARG A 219 -17.32 18.48 10.93
CA ARG A 219 -17.71 18.83 9.56
C ARG A 219 -18.40 17.69 8.80
N LEU A 220 -18.17 16.44 9.20
CA LEU A 220 -18.74 15.27 8.50
C LEU A 220 -20.28 15.29 8.48
N PHE A 221 -20.92 15.66 9.59
CA PHE A 221 -22.39 15.73 9.61
C PHE A 221 -22.95 16.86 8.75
N GLY A 222 -22.17 17.90 8.47
CA GLY A 222 -22.52 18.97 7.54
C GLY A 222 -22.83 18.44 6.12
N LEU A 223 -22.17 17.35 5.69
CA LEU A 223 -22.43 16.69 4.42
C LEU A 223 -23.89 16.15 4.33
N ARG A 224 -24.48 15.79 5.46
CA ARG A 224 -25.89 15.36 5.53
C ARG A 224 -26.83 16.53 5.75
N ALA A 225 -26.45 17.48 6.61
CA ALA A 225 -27.31 18.58 7.00
C ALA A 225 -27.53 19.61 5.87
N GLY A 226 -26.47 19.91 5.09
CA GLY A 226 -26.54 20.89 3.99
C GLY A 226 -27.66 20.61 3.00
N PRO A 227 -27.68 19.44 2.35
CA PRO A 227 -28.75 19.08 1.42
C PRO A 227 -30.18 19.11 2.03
N LEU A 228 -30.31 18.75 3.30
CA LEU A 228 -31.60 18.76 4.00
C LEU A 228 -32.12 20.18 4.26
N LEU A 229 -31.23 21.13 4.56
CA LEU A 229 -31.59 22.47 4.96
C LEU A 229 -31.72 23.42 3.74
N PHE A 230 -30.86 23.23 2.76
CA PHE A 230 -30.74 24.19 1.66
C PHE A 230 -31.20 23.62 0.30
N GLY A 231 -31.54 22.32 0.26
CA GLY A 231 -31.92 21.65 -0.99
C GLY A 231 -30.75 21.52 -1.96
N ASP A 232 -29.53 21.71 -1.48
CA ASP A 232 -28.31 21.70 -2.31
C ASP A 232 -27.97 20.28 -2.75
N ALA A 233 -28.61 19.85 -3.85
CA ALA A 233 -28.13 18.72 -4.64
C ALA A 233 -26.78 19.05 -5.35
N ALA A 234 -26.28 20.28 -5.16
CA ALA A 234 -25.17 20.83 -5.92
C ALA A 234 -23.80 20.38 -5.46
N LEU A 235 -23.61 19.98 -4.19
CA LEU A 235 -22.31 19.58 -3.68
C LEU A 235 -22.11 18.08 -3.79
N SER A 236 -20.97 17.66 -4.34
CA SER A 236 -20.58 16.25 -4.41
C SER A 236 -20.25 15.70 -3.02
N GLY A 237 -21.17 14.94 -2.42
CA GLY A 237 -20.96 14.31 -1.12
C GLY A 237 -19.72 13.40 -1.07
N SER A 238 -19.46 12.65 -2.13
CA SER A 238 -18.27 11.78 -2.26
C SER A 238 -16.98 12.59 -2.33
N ALA A 239 -16.95 13.66 -3.13
CA ALA A 239 -15.78 14.50 -3.27
C ALA A 239 -15.47 15.22 -1.97
N ARG A 240 -16.47 15.80 -1.31
CA ARG A 240 -16.31 16.48 -0.02
C ARG A 240 -15.90 15.56 1.10
N LEU A 241 -16.49 14.35 1.21
CA LEU A 241 -16.07 13.37 2.21
C LEU A 241 -14.60 12.97 2.00
N SER A 242 -14.22 12.66 0.77
CA SER A 242 -12.85 12.32 0.42
C SER A 242 -11.89 13.47 0.73
N GLY A 243 -12.26 14.71 0.36
CA GLY A 243 -11.46 15.90 0.61
C GLY A 243 -11.25 16.20 2.09
N LEU A 244 -12.30 16.10 2.92
CA LEU A 244 -12.20 16.29 4.36
C LEU A 244 -11.25 15.28 5.02
N LEU A 245 -11.38 14.00 4.66
CA LEU A 245 -10.54 12.94 5.23
C LEU A 245 -9.09 13.07 4.79
N ILE A 246 -8.83 13.27 3.49
CA ILE A 246 -7.48 13.40 2.94
C ILE A 246 -6.82 14.71 3.42
N GLY A 247 -7.55 15.82 3.47
CA GLY A 247 -7.02 17.09 3.97
C GLY A 247 -6.55 17.00 5.43
N ALA A 248 -7.37 16.38 6.30
CA ALA A 248 -7.00 16.14 7.69
C ALA A 248 -5.81 15.17 7.84
N GLU A 249 -5.76 14.13 6.99
CA GLU A 249 -4.63 13.21 6.93
C GLU A 249 -3.34 13.92 6.54
N ILE A 250 -3.34 14.71 5.45
CA ILE A 250 -2.15 15.45 4.99
C ILE A 250 -1.67 16.40 6.08
N ALA A 251 -2.55 17.18 6.72
CA ALA A 251 -2.19 18.06 7.82
C ALA A 251 -1.49 17.30 8.95
N SER A 252 -2.01 16.13 9.33
CA SER A 252 -1.43 15.28 10.38
C SER A 252 -0.11 14.64 9.94
N GLY A 253 -0.02 14.19 8.68
CA GLY A 253 1.16 13.56 8.10
C GLY A 253 2.33 14.53 7.91
N MET A 254 2.04 15.80 7.64
CA MET A 254 3.04 16.87 7.44
C MET A 254 3.48 17.56 8.74
N ALA A 255 2.83 17.29 9.86
CA ALA A 255 3.04 18.03 11.11
C ALA A 255 4.45 17.93 11.73
N ALA A 256 5.31 17.02 11.29
CA ALA A 256 6.63 16.81 11.88
C ALA A 256 7.75 16.78 10.83
N GLY A 257 8.52 17.88 10.70
CA GLY A 257 9.73 17.99 9.89
C GLY A 257 9.52 18.55 8.48
N ASP A 258 10.63 18.90 7.82
CA ASP A 258 10.67 19.57 6.52
C ASP A 258 11.26 18.68 5.41
N GLU A 259 11.28 17.35 5.62
CA GLU A 259 11.81 16.42 4.62
C GLU A 259 10.96 16.48 3.34
N PRO A 260 11.59 16.34 2.15
CA PRO A 260 10.86 16.27 0.88
C PRO A 260 9.78 15.19 0.91
N LEU A 261 8.58 15.53 0.43
CA LEU A 261 7.47 14.58 0.35
C LEU A 261 7.60 13.69 -0.90
N CYS A 262 7.45 12.38 -0.70
CA CYS A 262 7.31 11.40 -1.76
C CYS A 262 5.92 10.74 -1.67
N LEU A 263 5.08 10.95 -2.66
CA LEU A 263 3.80 10.27 -2.83
C LEU A 263 4.04 8.94 -3.56
N VAL A 264 3.69 7.83 -2.93
CA VAL A 264 3.89 6.49 -3.49
C VAL A 264 2.55 5.80 -3.64
N ALA A 265 2.02 5.79 -4.83
CA ALA A 265 0.71 5.22 -5.13
C ALA A 265 0.58 4.88 -6.61
N THR A 266 -0.48 4.15 -6.97
CA THR A 266 -0.86 3.81 -8.34
C THR A 266 -2.31 4.17 -8.62
N GLY A 267 -2.65 4.35 -9.90
CA GLY A 267 -4.03 4.52 -10.37
C GLY A 267 -4.76 5.71 -9.76
N GLY A 268 -6.07 5.60 -9.58
CA GLY A 268 -6.94 6.69 -9.12
C GLY A 268 -6.58 7.23 -7.73
N MET A 269 -5.95 6.42 -6.86
CA MET A 269 -5.50 6.87 -5.56
C MET A 269 -4.31 7.85 -5.69
N ALA A 270 -3.37 7.57 -6.59
CA ALA A 270 -2.26 8.45 -6.89
C ALA A 270 -2.74 9.82 -7.39
N GLU A 271 -3.71 9.82 -8.31
CA GLU A 271 -4.26 11.08 -8.85
C GLU A 271 -5.03 11.88 -7.79
N ARG A 272 -5.79 11.21 -6.94
CA ARG A 272 -6.56 11.86 -5.87
C ARG A 272 -5.66 12.54 -4.84
N TYR A 273 -4.62 11.86 -4.37
CA TYR A 273 -3.66 12.46 -3.42
C TYR A 273 -2.81 13.55 -4.07
N ALA A 274 -2.43 13.36 -5.34
CA ALA A 274 -1.73 14.39 -6.08
C ALA A 274 -2.57 15.67 -6.26
N ALA A 275 -3.86 15.52 -6.57
CA ALA A 275 -4.79 16.66 -6.65
C ALA A 275 -4.91 17.37 -5.30
N ALA A 276 -5.00 16.63 -4.18
CA ALA A 276 -5.05 17.20 -2.84
C ALA A 276 -3.79 18.00 -2.50
N LEU A 277 -2.60 17.41 -2.73
CA LEU A 277 -1.31 18.07 -2.48
C LEU A 277 -1.13 19.33 -3.35
N THR A 278 -1.53 19.23 -4.63
CA THR A 278 -1.50 20.37 -5.55
C THR A 278 -2.43 21.50 -5.09
N ALA A 279 -3.65 21.18 -4.67
CA ALA A 279 -4.60 22.16 -4.15
C ALA A 279 -4.10 22.89 -2.90
N LEU A 280 -3.24 22.23 -2.10
CA LEU A 280 -2.59 22.81 -0.93
C LEU A 280 -1.29 23.53 -1.25
N GLY A 281 -0.80 23.50 -2.49
CA GLY A 281 0.50 24.09 -2.87
C GLY A 281 1.69 23.36 -2.25
N ILE A 282 1.55 22.07 -1.90
CA ILE A 282 2.61 21.24 -1.34
C ILE A 282 3.39 20.58 -2.47
N ASP A 283 4.71 20.82 -2.51
CA ASP A 283 5.60 20.15 -3.45
C ASP A 283 5.82 18.68 -3.07
N PHE A 284 5.83 17.81 -4.03
CA PHE A 284 6.04 16.38 -3.84
C PHE A 284 6.66 15.69 -5.06
N ASN A 285 7.44 14.64 -4.79
CA ASN A 285 7.88 13.69 -5.80
C ASN A 285 6.86 12.54 -5.91
N ARG A 286 6.77 11.91 -7.07
CA ARG A 286 5.94 10.71 -7.28
C ARG A 286 6.80 9.47 -7.47
N ALA A 287 6.36 8.35 -6.91
CA ALA A 287 6.88 7.03 -7.21
C ALA A 287 5.71 6.06 -7.41
N ASP A 288 5.89 5.11 -8.32
CA ASP A 288 4.92 4.05 -8.54
C ASP A 288 5.06 2.98 -7.45
N ALA A 289 3.96 2.64 -6.78
CA ALA A 289 3.96 1.69 -5.67
C ALA A 289 4.27 0.26 -6.12
N GLU A 290 3.83 -0.12 -7.33
CA GLU A 290 4.08 -1.46 -7.88
C GLU A 290 5.53 -1.64 -8.29
N ASP A 291 6.12 -0.64 -8.91
CA ASP A 291 7.55 -0.64 -9.22
C ASP A 291 8.39 -0.65 -7.93
N ALA A 292 8.00 0.12 -6.93
CA ALA A 292 8.70 0.19 -5.66
C ALA A 292 8.67 -1.15 -4.91
N VAL A 293 7.51 -1.82 -4.80
CA VAL A 293 7.42 -3.12 -4.12
C VAL A 293 8.19 -4.20 -4.87
N ARG A 294 8.11 -4.24 -6.21
CA ARG A 294 8.86 -5.19 -7.03
C ARG A 294 10.36 -5.01 -6.88
N ASN A 295 10.84 -3.76 -6.94
CA ASN A 295 12.25 -3.43 -6.76
C ASN A 295 12.74 -3.76 -5.34
N GLY A 296 11.90 -3.53 -4.33
CA GLY A 296 12.20 -3.89 -2.95
C GLY A 296 12.36 -5.39 -2.77
N LEU A 297 11.39 -6.17 -3.25
CA LEU A 297 11.46 -7.64 -3.25
C LEU A 297 12.69 -8.16 -3.99
N PHE A 298 12.95 -7.64 -5.19
CA PHE A 298 14.11 -8.08 -5.99
C PHE A 298 15.43 -7.79 -5.26
N ALA A 299 15.58 -6.61 -4.69
CA ALA A 299 16.78 -6.25 -3.93
C ALA A 299 16.96 -7.07 -2.64
N MET A 300 15.87 -7.55 -2.02
CA MET A 300 15.93 -8.46 -0.88
C MET A 300 16.28 -9.89 -1.27
N ALA A 301 15.79 -10.33 -2.43
CA ALA A 301 16.05 -11.67 -2.96
C ALA A 301 17.52 -11.88 -3.39
N ALA A 302 18.22 -10.81 -3.74
CA ALA A 302 19.63 -10.83 -4.14
C ALA A 302 20.61 -10.92 -2.94
N ARG A 303 20.11 -10.99 -1.69
CA ARG A 303 20.90 -11.11 -0.45
C ARG A 303 20.94 -12.54 0.05
#